data_368cbec8762c35eb078ec69d132abc73
#
_entry.id   368cbec8762c35eb078ec69d132abc73
#
_cell.length_a   1.000
_cell.length_b   1.000
_cell.length_c   1.000
_cell.angle_alpha   90.00
_cell.angle_beta   90.00
_cell.angle_gamma   90.00
#
_symmetry.space_group_name_H-M   'P 1'
#
loop_
_entity.id
_entity.type
_entity.pdbx_description
1 polymer ?
#
loop_
_entity_poly.entity_id
_entity_poly.type
_entity_poly.pdbx_seq_one_letter_code
_entity_poly.pdbx_strand_id
1 'polypeptide(L)'
;MAKQTAILTGEASSPLLFRHVSPGPGDSTMQFRLIHHWEARKNVKGGPGILLGIEMLMIDKEGTLAQGFIGQNRRNQYEEKLERGRIYTLTNFYASNSKVMYHVADQKLVICISHASVLKKVEENIEGILTERFRIHSFSDFEANCDLRGDLHDVVGHLKLVDGKPLHERPVLCTNDDSTSRIVTAAENFRLKFDASAATPTVLLVTTVNPKRLARKLCLSSMSSSRVFLDEEVDPTKEYLTWLTTNPSATSAVNPVEVVKAETLTISEIAAFIKSQPAKIAYFDCIATIDDVKLGSEWYYIACKDCQTKLNRGPTTLICPKCDNENASAIAK
;
A
#
# COMPACT_ATOMS: atom_id res chain seq x y z
N MET A 1 -3.06 -52.92 -45.34
CA MET A 1 -3.76 -52.17 -44.29
C MET A 1 -2.87 -51.01 -43.88
N ALA A 2 -3.18 -49.81 -44.38
CA ALA A 2 -2.41 -48.61 -44.06
C ALA A 2 -2.96 -48.00 -42.77
N LYS A 3 -2.10 -47.87 -41.76
CA LYS A 3 -2.40 -47.12 -40.53
C LYS A 3 -2.39 -45.66 -40.86
N GLN A 4 -3.55 -45.02 -40.81
CA GLN A 4 -3.70 -43.56 -40.80
C GLN A 4 -3.15 -43.04 -39.46
N THR A 5 -2.05 -42.31 -39.53
CA THR A 5 -1.55 -41.50 -38.39
C THR A 5 -2.37 -40.25 -38.34
N ALA A 6 -3.25 -40.14 -37.35
CA ALA A 6 -3.98 -38.90 -37.07
C ALA A 6 -2.97 -37.84 -36.62
N ILE A 7 -2.78 -36.80 -37.41
CA ILE A 7 -2.11 -35.58 -37.02
C ILE A 7 -3.04 -34.86 -36.08
N LEU A 8 -2.77 -34.94 -34.78
CA LEU A 8 -3.37 -34.06 -33.75
C LEU A 8 -2.86 -32.63 -34.03
N THR A 9 -3.64 -31.84 -34.71
CA THR A 9 -3.49 -30.38 -34.71
C THR A 9 -3.81 -29.92 -33.31
N GLY A 10 -2.76 -29.70 -32.51
CA GLY A 10 -2.90 -29.12 -31.20
C GLY A 10 -3.40 -27.67 -31.35
N GLU A 11 -4.69 -27.47 -31.15
CA GLU A 11 -5.20 -26.11 -30.85
C GLU A 11 -4.40 -25.61 -29.63
N ALA A 12 -3.69 -24.52 -29.82
CA ALA A 12 -3.02 -23.84 -28.73
C ALA A 12 -4.09 -23.40 -27.74
N SER A 13 -4.19 -24.06 -26.60
CA SER A 13 -5.17 -23.72 -25.57
C SER A 13 -4.96 -22.26 -25.18
N SER A 14 -6.05 -21.49 -25.15
CA SER A 14 -6.00 -20.10 -24.71
C SER A 14 -5.34 -20.00 -23.33
N PRO A 15 -4.53 -18.96 -23.09
CA PRO A 15 -3.88 -18.77 -21.79
C PRO A 15 -4.90 -18.71 -20.64
N LEU A 16 -4.56 -19.33 -19.51
CA LEU A 16 -5.37 -19.30 -18.29
C LEU A 16 -5.46 -17.87 -17.75
N LEU A 17 -6.68 -17.41 -17.53
CA LEU A 17 -6.94 -16.09 -16.93
C LEU A 17 -6.86 -16.15 -15.41
N PHE A 18 -6.44 -15.06 -14.78
CA PHE A 18 -6.27 -15.00 -13.33
C PHE A 18 -7.51 -15.32 -12.52
N ARG A 19 -8.70 -14.93 -13.03
CA ARG A 19 -9.98 -15.25 -12.37
C ARG A 19 -10.29 -16.75 -12.31
N HIS A 20 -9.69 -17.56 -13.18
CA HIS A 20 -9.91 -19.00 -13.24
C HIS A 20 -8.85 -19.81 -12.49
N VAL A 21 -7.88 -19.13 -11.87
CA VAL A 21 -6.85 -19.78 -11.07
C VAL A 21 -7.46 -20.36 -9.79
N SER A 22 -7.20 -21.66 -9.56
CA SER A 22 -7.59 -22.36 -8.33
C SER A 22 -6.38 -22.60 -7.43
N PRO A 23 -6.57 -22.76 -6.10
CA PRO A 23 -5.48 -23.08 -5.19
C PRO A 23 -4.83 -24.41 -5.56
N GLY A 24 -3.49 -24.46 -5.44
CA GLY A 24 -2.70 -25.65 -5.71
C GLY A 24 -1.77 -25.50 -6.90
N PRO A 25 -1.18 -26.61 -7.36
CA PRO A 25 -0.32 -26.62 -8.54
C PRO A 25 -1.14 -26.39 -9.82
N GLY A 26 -0.61 -25.57 -10.74
CA GLY A 26 -1.17 -25.31 -12.05
C GLY A 26 -0.14 -25.61 -13.15
N ASP A 27 -0.55 -26.35 -14.14
CA ASP A 27 0.23 -26.75 -15.33
C ASP A 27 -0.14 -25.95 -16.59
N SER A 28 -1.27 -25.27 -16.56
CA SER A 28 -1.74 -24.40 -17.64
C SER A 28 -0.79 -23.22 -17.86
N THR A 29 -0.76 -22.71 -19.09
CA THR A 29 0.01 -21.51 -19.42
C THR A 29 -0.78 -20.27 -19.08
N MET A 30 -0.21 -19.39 -18.28
CA MET A 30 -0.73 -18.02 -18.07
C MET A 30 0.07 -17.03 -18.91
N GLN A 31 -0.59 -15.95 -19.31
CA GLN A 31 0.01 -14.82 -20.00
C GLN A 31 -0.39 -13.53 -19.31
N PHE A 32 0.60 -12.69 -18.98
CA PHE A 32 0.38 -11.46 -18.23
C PHE A 32 1.43 -10.39 -18.56
N ARG A 33 1.08 -9.14 -18.30
CA ARG A 33 2.04 -8.05 -18.25
C ARG A 33 2.49 -7.82 -16.82
N LEU A 34 3.79 -7.66 -16.61
CA LEU A 34 4.37 -7.28 -15.33
C LEU A 34 4.22 -5.76 -15.14
N ILE A 35 3.31 -5.35 -14.26
CA ILE A 35 3.10 -3.93 -13.94
C ILE A 35 4.20 -3.41 -13.03
N HIS A 36 4.50 -4.15 -11.95
CA HIS A 36 5.47 -3.75 -10.94
C HIS A 36 6.04 -4.95 -10.19
N HIS A 37 7.24 -4.82 -9.63
CA HIS A 37 7.81 -5.77 -8.70
C HIS A 37 8.59 -5.04 -7.61
N TRP A 38 8.67 -5.64 -6.43
CA TRP A 38 9.35 -5.08 -5.25
C TRP A 38 9.87 -6.17 -4.33
N GLU A 39 10.82 -5.82 -3.46
CA GLU A 39 11.30 -6.73 -2.45
C GLU A 39 10.26 -6.95 -1.34
N ALA A 40 9.95 -8.21 -1.08
CA ALA A 40 9.15 -8.61 0.07
C ALA A 40 10.08 -8.81 1.28
N ARG A 41 9.89 -8.02 2.34
CA ARG A 41 10.71 -8.10 3.54
C ARG A 41 9.86 -8.30 4.80
N LYS A 42 10.31 -9.21 5.67
CA LYS A 42 9.75 -9.35 7.01
C LYS A 42 10.39 -8.33 7.94
N ASN A 43 9.57 -7.56 8.62
CA ASN A 43 10.04 -6.57 9.59
C ASN A 43 10.76 -7.25 10.76
N VAL A 44 11.94 -6.73 11.10
CA VAL A 44 12.70 -7.09 12.29
C VAL A 44 13.03 -5.81 13.05
N LYS A 45 12.82 -5.80 14.37
CA LYS A 45 13.16 -4.62 15.21
C LYS A 45 14.63 -4.25 15.01
N GLY A 46 14.89 -2.98 14.70
CA GLY A 46 16.26 -2.43 14.65
C GLY A 46 17.09 -2.84 13.43
N GLY A 47 16.50 -3.39 12.36
CA GLY A 47 17.24 -3.80 11.18
C GLY A 47 16.48 -3.60 9.86
N PRO A 48 17.16 -3.80 8.72
CA PRO A 48 16.58 -3.60 7.38
C PRO A 48 15.49 -4.62 7.03
N GLY A 49 15.16 -5.53 7.94
CA GLY A 49 14.24 -6.62 7.72
C GLY A 49 14.86 -7.81 6.97
N ILE A 50 14.24 -8.97 7.10
CA ILE A 50 14.66 -10.20 6.41
C ILE A 50 14.01 -10.24 5.04
N LEU A 51 14.82 -10.35 3.98
CA LEU A 51 14.32 -10.50 2.61
C LEU A 51 13.67 -11.86 2.44
N LEU A 52 12.41 -11.88 2.05
CA LEU A 52 11.63 -13.09 1.79
C LEU A 52 11.63 -13.48 0.31
N GLY A 53 11.77 -12.50 -0.59
CA GLY A 53 11.76 -12.69 -2.02
C GLY A 53 11.32 -11.44 -2.78
N ILE A 54 10.76 -11.65 -3.97
CA ILE A 54 10.22 -10.61 -4.84
C ILE A 54 8.71 -10.82 -4.94
N GLU A 55 7.95 -9.79 -4.70
CA GLU A 55 6.53 -9.71 -5.02
C GLU A 55 6.33 -8.98 -6.35
N MET A 56 5.27 -9.35 -7.06
CA MET A 56 4.94 -8.80 -8.37
C MET A 56 3.46 -8.44 -8.45
N LEU A 57 3.16 -7.36 -9.16
CA LEU A 57 1.81 -7.03 -9.61
C LEU A 57 1.72 -7.31 -11.11
N MET A 58 0.76 -8.12 -11.48
CA MET A 58 0.57 -8.63 -12.83
C MET A 58 -0.85 -8.34 -13.31
N ILE A 59 -1.03 -8.18 -14.62
CA ILE A 59 -2.33 -7.98 -15.25
C ILE A 59 -2.49 -8.93 -16.43
N ASP A 60 -3.66 -9.59 -16.55
CA ASP A 60 -3.98 -10.47 -17.64
C ASP A 60 -4.75 -9.75 -18.77
N LYS A 61 -5.13 -10.50 -19.80
CA LYS A 61 -5.86 -9.97 -20.98
C LYS A 61 -7.23 -9.40 -20.63
N GLU A 62 -7.86 -9.85 -19.56
CA GLU A 62 -9.14 -9.31 -19.10
C GLU A 62 -9.03 -8.11 -18.17
N GLY A 63 -7.79 -7.69 -17.90
CA GLY A 63 -7.52 -6.59 -16.99
C GLY A 63 -7.58 -6.99 -15.51
N THR A 64 -7.62 -8.28 -15.18
CA THR A 64 -7.60 -8.76 -13.79
C THR A 64 -6.20 -8.60 -13.23
N LEU A 65 -6.10 -7.97 -12.05
CA LEU A 65 -4.84 -7.87 -11.31
C LEU A 65 -4.62 -9.10 -10.44
N ALA A 66 -3.40 -9.63 -10.46
CA ALA A 66 -2.96 -10.72 -9.60
C ALA A 66 -1.59 -10.42 -8.97
N GLN A 67 -1.37 -10.96 -7.78
CA GLN A 67 -0.08 -10.89 -7.08
C GLN A 67 0.74 -12.13 -7.37
N GLY A 68 2.00 -11.95 -7.74
CA GLY A 68 2.99 -13.02 -7.88
C GLY A 68 4.04 -12.98 -6.78
N PHE A 69 4.68 -14.12 -6.52
CA PHE A 69 5.75 -14.24 -5.55
C PHE A 69 6.88 -15.16 -6.03
N ILE A 70 8.10 -14.68 -5.92
CA ILE A 70 9.33 -15.43 -6.14
C ILE A 70 10.10 -15.49 -4.82
N GLY A 71 10.25 -16.68 -4.24
CA GLY A 71 10.97 -16.85 -2.98
C GLY A 71 12.45 -16.47 -3.09
N GLN A 72 13.06 -16.03 -1.98
CA GLN A 72 14.45 -15.57 -1.90
C GLN A 72 15.46 -16.55 -2.51
N ASN A 73 15.25 -17.84 -2.32
CA ASN A 73 16.13 -18.89 -2.84
C ASN A 73 16.11 -19.01 -4.39
N ARG A 74 15.22 -18.30 -5.08
CA ARG A 74 15.10 -18.27 -6.55
C ARG A 74 15.29 -16.88 -7.14
N ARG A 75 15.51 -15.89 -6.29
CA ARG A 75 15.67 -14.49 -6.71
C ARG A 75 16.67 -14.35 -7.85
N ASN A 76 17.88 -14.90 -7.68
CA ASN A 76 18.96 -14.79 -8.66
C ASN A 76 18.62 -15.40 -10.02
N GLN A 77 17.68 -16.36 -10.08
CA GLN A 77 17.26 -16.99 -11.33
C GLN A 77 16.36 -16.11 -12.18
N TYR A 78 15.56 -15.24 -11.51
CA TYR A 78 14.48 -14.51 -12.17
C TYR A 78 14.63 -12.99 -12.13
N GLU A 79 15.25 -12.41 -11.12
CA GLU A 79 15.27 -10.96 -10.89
C GLU A 79 15.76 -10.16 -12.10
N GLU A 80 16.90 -10.57 -12.68
CA GLU A 80 17.48 -9.91 -13.86
C GLU A 80 16.62 -10.03 -15.13
N LYS A 81 15.66 -10.96 -15.13
CA LYS A 81 14.74 -11.20 -16.25
C LYS A 81 13.43 -10.42 -16.12
N LEU A 82 13.19 -9.83 -14.94
CA LEU A 82 11.97 -9.08 -14.67
C LEU A 82 12.10 -7.65 -15.17
N GLU A 83 11.40 -7.32 -16.24
CA GLU A 83 11.31 -5.98 -16.79
C GLU A 83 9.88 -5.48 -16.68
N ARG A 84 9.70 -4.35 -16.03
CA ARG A 84 8.40 -3.69 -15.91
C ARG A 84 7.82 -3.35 -17.28
N GLY A 85 6.52 -3.54 -17.46
CA GLY A 85 5.79 -3.28 -18.70
C GLY A 85 5.89 -4.39 -19.74
N ARG A 86 6.74 -5.42 -19.55
CA ARG A 86 6.87 -6.54 -20.46
C ARG A 86 5.84 -7.63 -20.21
N ILE A 87 5.56 -8.39 -21.26
CA ILE A 87 4.64 -9.52 -21.23
C ILE A 87 5.43 -10.81 -21.00
N TYR A 88 4.87 -11.69 -20.19
CA TYR A 88 5.45 -12.98 -19.85
C TYR A 88 4.43 -14.09 -20.02
N THR A 89 4.94 -15.29 -20.32
CA THR A 89 4.21 -16.54 -20.16
C THR A 89 4.79 -17.29 -18.95
N LEU A 90 3.92 -17.90 -18.16
CA LEU A 90 4.29 -18.69 -17.00
C LEU A 90 3.57 -20.02 -17.04
N THR A 91 4.33 -21.11 -16.88
CA THR A 91 3.82 -22.49 -16.75
C THR A 91 4.36 -23.12 -15.47
N ASN A 92 3.71 -24.16 -14.97
CA ASN A 92 4.09 -24.87 -13.75
C ASN A 92 4.22 -23.96 -12.53
N PHE A 93 3.17 -23.26 -12.19
CA PHE A 93 3.09 -22.39 -11.04
C PHE A 93 2.37 -23.06 -9.87
N TYR A 94 2.40 -22.43 -8.71
CA TYR A 94 1.61 -22.82 -7.55
C TYR A 94 0.80 -21.63 -7.05
N ALA A 95 -0.53 -21.79 -6.94
CA ALA A 95 -1.39 -20.74 -6.42
C ALA A 95 -1.79 -21.06 -4.97
N SER A 96 -1.58 -20.11 -4.08
CA SER A 96 -1.90 -20.26 -2.66
C SER A 96 -2.73 -19.10 -2.15
N ASN A 97 -3.53 -19.36 -1.12
CA ASN A 97 -4.18 -18.28 -0.38
C ASN A 97 -3.12 -17.35 0.18
N SER A 98 -3.32 -16.06 -0.05
CA SER A 98 -2.45 -15.05 0.51
C SER A 98 -2.55 -15.05 2.03
N LYS A 99 -1.40 -15.10 2.70
CA LYS A 99 -1.27 -14.88 4.14
C LYS A 99 -0.96 -13.42 4.47
N VAL A 100 -0.85 -12.56 3.46
CA VAL A 100 -0.59 -11.14 3.66
C VAL A 100 -1.82 -10.44 4.21
N MET A 101 -1.59 -9.48 5.08
CA MET A 101 -2.66 -8.68 5.69
C MET A 101 -3.27 -7.67 4.70
N TYR A 102 -2.53 -7.32 3.66
CA TYR A 102 -2.88 -6.29 2.70
C TYR A 102 -2.76 -6.83 1.28
N HIS A 103 -3.84 -6.77 0.53
CA HIS A 103 -3.88 -7.24 -0.86
C HIS A 103 -3.73 -6.06 -1.84
N VAL A 104 -2.87 -6.24 -2.81
CA VAL A 104 -2.59 -5.23 -3.85
C VAL A 104 -3.28 -5.53 -5.18
N ALA A 105 -4.02 -6.64 -5.27
CA ALA A 105 -4.63 -7.16 -6.49
C ALA A 105 -6.09 -7.59 -6.26
N ASP A 106 -6.83 -7.76 -7.36
CA ASP A 106 -8.23 -8.25 -7.32
C ASP A 106 -8.27 -9.73 -6.95
N GLN A 107 -7.34 -10.51 -7.50
CA GLN A 107 -7.22 -11.93 -7.20
C GLN A 107 -6.67 -12.13 -5.79
N LYS A 108 -7.36 -12.92 -4.97
CA LYS A 108 -6.95 -13.19 -3.59
C LYS A 108 -5.86 -14.26 -3.46
N LEU A 109 -5.65 -15.05 -4.52
CA LEU A 109 -4.57 -16.02 -4.58
C LEU A 109 -3.26 -15.35 -5.00
N VAL A 110 -2.16 -15.78 -4.39
CA VAL A 110 -0.81 -15.42 -4.81
C VAL A 110 -0.26 -16.51 -5.72
N ILE A 111 0.23 -16.11 -6.89
CA ILE A 111 0.84 -17.00 -7.87
C ILE A 111 2.31 -17.14 -7.55
N CYS A 112 2.69 -18.28 -7.01
CA CYS A 112 4.06 -18.56 -6.60
C CYS A 112 4.85 -19.20 -7.74
N ILE A 113 6.01 -18.62 -8.05
CA ILE A 113 6.96 -19.18 -9.00
C ILE A 113 7.84 -20.20 -8.27
N SER A 114 7.74 -21.47 -8.69
CA SER A 114 8.47 -22.61 -8.14
C SER A 114 9.76 -22.88 -8.93
N HIS A 115 10.55 -23.85 -8.51
CA HIS A 115 11.73 -24.28 -9.27
C HIS A 115 11.36 -24.98 -10.59
N ALA A 116 10.16 -25.55 -10.67
CA ALA A 116 9.63 -26.18 -11.88
C ALA A 116 8.95 -25.17 -12.81
N SER A 117 8.79 -23.93 -12.38
CA SER A 117 8.15 -22.89 -13.16
C SER A 117 9.00 -22.45 -14.32
N VAL A 118 8.36 -22.21 -15.46
CA VAL A 118 9.00 -21.65 -16.63
C VAL A 118 8.40 -20.30 -16.92
N LEU A 119 9.18 -19.26 -16.64
CA LEU A 119 8.85 -17.87 -16.95
C LEU A 119 9.61 -17.45 -18.20
N LYS A 120 8.90 -17.11 -19.26
CA LYS A 120 9.45 -16.65 -20.52
C LYS A 120 8.95 -15.27 -20.87
N LYS A 121 9.84 -14.36 -21.23
CA LYS A 121 9.50 -13.07 -21.82
C LYS A 121 8.96 -13.28 -23.22
N VAL A 122 7.89 -12.59 -23.56
CA VAL A 122 7.30 -12.57 -24.89
C VAL A 122 7.89 -11.40 -25.64
N GLU A 123 8.56 -11.68 -26.76
CA GLU A 123 9.21 -10.64 -27.58
C GLU A 123 8.22 -9.85 -28.43
N GLU A 124 7.11 -10.47 -28.79
CA GLU A 124 6.06 -9.82 -29.56
C GLU A 124 5.19 -8.93 -28.69
N ASN A 125 4.80 -7.78 -29.22
CA ASN A 125 3.83 -6.91 -28.54
C ASN A 125 2.43 -7.49 -28.73
N ILE A 126 1.93 -8.21 -27.72
CA ILE A 126 0.59 -8.78 -27.73
C ILE A 126 -0.40 -7.67 -27.43
N GLU A 127 -1.25 -7.38 -28.39
CA GLU A 127 -2.35 -6.43 -28.22
C GLU A 127 -3.39 -6.95 -27.22
N GLY A 128 -4.04 -6.03 -26.52
CA GLY A 128 -5.18 -6.31 -25.65
C GLY A 128 -4.84 -6.58 -24.19
N ILE A 129 -3.55 -6.55 -23.75
CA ILE A 129 -3.20 -6.54 -22.32
C ILE A 129 -2.87 -5.11 -21.93
N LEU A 130 -3.63 -4.55 -20.99
CA LEU A 130 -3.44 -3.18 -20.50
C LEU A 130 -2.03 -2.96 -19.99
N THR A 131 -1.50 -1.76 -20.17
CA THR A 131 -0.18 -1.37 -19.66
C THR A 131 -0.21 -1.05 -18.17
N GLU A 132 -1.31 -0.48 -17.71
CA GLU A 132 -1.56 -0.10 -16.32
C GLU A 132 -3.04 -0.26 -16.01
N ARG A 133 -3.34 -0.50 -14.73
CA ARG A 133 -4.69 -0.43 -14.17
C ARG A 133 -4.60 0.08 -12.75
N PHE A 134 -5.43 1.06 -12.44
CA PHE A 134 -5.50 1.70 -11.12
C PHE A 134 -6.82 1.36 -10.44
N ARG A 135 -6.76 1.17 -9.11
CA ARG A 135 -7.92 0.92 -8.25
C ARG A 135 -8.16 2.14 -7.37
N ILE A 136 -8.56 3.24 -8.02
CA ILE A 136 -8.69 4.54 -7.37
C ILE A 136 -9.90 4.53 -6.44
N HIS A 137 -9.68 5.00 -5.20
CA HIS A 137 -10.69 5.22 -4.19
C HIS A 137 -10.89 6.70 -3.92
N SER A 138 -12.13 7.07 -3.59
CA SER A 138 -12.48 8.41 -3.13
C SER A 138 -12.04 8.63 -1.69
N PHE A 139 -12.08 9.89 -1.23
CA PHE A 139 -11.84 10.22 0.18
C PHE A 139 -12.77 9.47 1.13
N SER A 140 -14.06 9.39 0.79
CA SER A 140 -15.07 8.68 1.60
C SER A 140 -14.79 7.18 1.70
N ASP A 141 -14.31 6.55 0.62
CA ASP A 141 -13.93 5.15 0.63
C ASP A 141 -12.72 4.89 1.54
N PHE A 142 -11.72 5.76 1.49
CA PHE A 142 -10.56 5.68 2.38
C PHE A 142 -10.95 5.92 3.84
N GLU A 143 -11.88 6.85 4.10
CA GLU A 143 -12.35 7.12 5.45
C GLU A 143 -13.13 5.93 6.03
N ALA A 144 -13.96 5.28 5.23
CA ALA A 144 -14.73 4.09 5.62
C ALA A 144 -13.84 2.88 5.89
N ASN A 145 -12.73 2.73 5.15
CA ASN A 145 -11.80 1.62 5.28
C ASN A 145 -10.57 1.92 6.17
N CYS A 146 -10.59 3.05 6.87
CA CYS A 146 -9.48 3.48 7.69
C CYS A 146 -9.22 2.51 8.85
N ASP A 147 -7.96 2.20 9.09
CA ASP A 147 -7.47 1.25 10.11
C ASP A 147 -7.95 -0.21 9.92
N LEU A 148 -8.62 -0.51 8.83
CA LEU A 148 -8.98 -1.88 8.49
C LEU A 148 -7.81 -2.59 7.80
N ARG A 149 -7.74 -3.90 8.01
CA ARG A 149 -6.84 -4.78 7.26
C ARG A 149 -7.58 -5.28 6.02
N GLY A 150 -6.97 -5.18 4.86
CA GLY A 150 -7.63 -5.60 3.64
C GLY A 150 -6.93 -5.13 2.38
N ASP A 151 -7.71 -4.75 1.41
CA ASP A 151 -7.22 -4.32 0.12
C ASP A 151 -6.61 -2.91 0.19
N LEU A 152 -5.45 -2.75 -0.44
CA LEU A 152 -4.83 -1.45 -0.67
C LEU A 152 -5.32 -0.89 -2.00
N HIS A 153 -5.57 0.39 -2.03
CA HIS A 153 -6.11 1.09 -3.19
C HIS A 153 -5.22 2.28 -3.58
N ASP A 154 -5.55 2.88 -4.69
CA ASP A 154 -4.80 3.97 -5.27
C ASP A 154 -5.52 5.29 -5.00
N VAL A 155 -4.78 6.37 -4.86
CA VAL A 155 -5.31 7.71 -4.69
C VAL A 155 -4.77 8.64 -5.76
N VAL A 156 -5.65 9.47 -6.31
CA VAL A 156 -5.27 10.62 -7.13
C VAL A 156 -5.78 11.89 -6.47
N GLY A 157 -4.99 12.95 -6.49
CA GLY A 157 -5.39 14.18 -5.85
C GLY A 157 -4.51 15.38 -6.19
N HIS A 158 -4.98 16.55 -5.78
CA HIS A 158 -4.27 17.80 -5.95
C HIS A 158 -3.17 17.93 -4.89
N LEU A 159 -1.92 18.03 -5.33
CA LEU A 159 -0.77 18.28 -4.48
C LEU A 159 -0.70 19.78 -4.17
N LYS A 160 -0.85 20.17 -2.92
CA LYS A 160 -0.87 21.58 -2.49
C LYS A 160 0.33 21.97 -1.64
N LEU A 161 0.78 21.05 -0.81
CA LEU A 161 1.87 21.27 0.13
C LEU A 161 2.82 20.08 0.10
N VAL A 162 4.11 20.35 0.24
CA VAL A 162 5.14 19.36 0.51
C VAL A 162 5.86 19.78 1.78
N ASP A 163 5.94 18.90 2.76
CA ASP A 163 6.47 19.21 4.10
C ASP A 163 5.82 20.44 4.76
N GLY A 164 4.50 20.63 4.52
CA GLY A 164 3.76 21.76 5.03
C GLY A 164 4.06 23.11 4.34
N LYS A 165 4.90 23.13 3.31
CA LYS A 165 5.25 24.33 2.54
C LYS A 165 4.51 24.35 1.20
N PRO A 166 4.09 25.54 0.72
CA PRO A 166 3.52 25.69 -0.61
C PRO A 166 4.50 25.24 -1.71
N LEU A 167 3.97 24.69 -2.80
CA LEU A 167 4.79 24.12 -3.87
C LEU A 167 5.70 25.16 -4.56
N HIS A 168 5.28 26.42 -4.62
CA HIS A 168 6.08 27.49 -5.24
C HIS A 168 7.37 27.82 -4.46
N GLU A 169 7.44 27.49 -3.18
CA GLU A 169 8.65 27.64 -2.38
C GLU A 169 9.69 26.55 -2.68
N ARG A 170 9.34 25.53 -3.49
CA ARG A 170 10.14 24.34 -3.76
C ARG A 170 10.85 23.85 -2.50
N PRO A 171 10.11 23.26 -1.55
CA PRO A 171 10.68 22.81 -0.29
C PRO A 171 11.81 21.82 -0.57
N VAL A 172 12.97 22.08 0.05
CA VAL A 172 14.08 21.12 0.03
C VAL A 172 13.63 19.90 0.81
N LEU A 173 13.45 18.78 0.13
CA LEU A 173 13.08 17.53 0.75
C LEU A 173 14.28 17.01 1.53
N CYS A 174 14.14 16.87 2.86
CA CYS A 174 15.22 16.43 3.74
C CYS A 174 15.77 15.08 3.29
N THR A 175 17.07 15.02 3.02
CA THR A 175 17.81 13.77 2.99
C THR A 175 18.21 13.45 4.42
N ASN A 176 17.60 12.44 5.02
CA ASN A 176 18.14 11.87 6.24
C ASN A 176 19.37 11.04 5.85
N ASP A 177 20.54 11.64 5.93
CA ASP A 177 21.83 11.00 5.63
C ASP A 177 22.25 9.97 6.69
N ASP A 178 21.53 9.87 7.80
CA ASP A 178 21.86 8.97 8.91
C ASP A 178 20.90 7.79 8.99
N SER A 179 20.68 7.10 7.88
CA SER A 179 19.66 6.07 7.91
C SER A 179 20.19 4.67 7.73
N THR A 180 20.27 3.97 8.80
CA THR A 180 19.76 2.60 8.97
C THR A 180 18.23 2.51 8.75
N SER A 181 17.58 3.58 8.30
CA SER A 181 16.16 3.67 8.07
C SER A 181 15.79 3.06 6.72
N ARG A 182 14.74 2.27 6.75
CA ARG A 182 14.05 1.73 5.59
C ARG A 182 13.87 2.83 4.56
N ILE A 183 14.52 2.65 3.44
CA ILE A 183 14.27 3.44 2.25
C ILE A 183 12.80 3.24 1.89
N VAL A 184 12.00 4.26 2.07
CA VAL A 184 10.62 4.26 1.58
C VAL A 184 10.71 4.61 0.11
N THR A 185 10.81 3.60 -0.75
CA THR A 185 11.01 3.72 -2.20
C THR A 185 10.04 4.71 -2.84
N ALA A 186 8.80 4.81 -2.35
CA ALA A 186 7.82 5.76 -2.86
C ALA A 186 8.19 7.22 -2.56
N ALA A 187 8.74 7.52 -1.39
CA ALA A 187 9.17 8.88 -1.04
C ALA A 187 10.39 9.31 -1.85
N GLU A 188 11.34 8.40 -2.07
CA GLU A 188 12.50 8.67 -2.93
C GLU A 188 12.07 8.89 -4.38
N ASN A 189 11.19 8.04 -4.91
CA ASN A 189 10.66 8.21 -6.27
C ASN A 189 9.90 9.53 -6.42
N PHE A 190 9.10 9.90 -5.40
CA PHE A 190 8.45 11.21 -5.38
C PHE A 190 9.47 12.34 -5.46
N ARG A 191 10.49 12.31 -4.60
CA ARG A 191 11.54 13.33 -4.56
C ARG A 191 12.25 13.46 -5.90
N LEU A 192 12.73 12.34 -6.47
CA LEU A 192 13.42 12.33 -7.74
C LEU A 192 12.57 12.92 -8.86
N LYS A 193 11.29 12.56 -8.93
CA LYS A 193 10.36 13.08 -9.94
C LYS A 193 10.04 14.55 -9.72
N PHE A 194 9.79 14.95 -8.46
CA PHE A 194 9.48 16.33 -8.09
C PHE A 194 10.65 17.27 -8.42
N ASP A 195 11.88 16.86 -8.08
CA ASP A 195 13.09 17.65 -8.35
C ASP A 195 13.42 17.71 -9.85
N ALA A 196 13.14 16.64 -10.60
CA ALA A 196 13.38 16.59 -12.05
C ALA A 196 12.30 17.31 -12.86
N SER A 197 11.15 17.65 -12.28
CA SER A 197 10.05 18.30 -12.99
C SER A 197 10.40 19.74 -13.36
N ALA A 198 10.27 20.10 -14.65
CA ALA A 198 10.53 21.48 -15.14
C ALA A 198 9.51 22.48 -14.58
N ALA A 199 8.25 22.07 -14.47
CA ALA A 199 7.18 22.80 -13.79
C ALA A 199 6.89 22.20 -12.42
N THR A 200 6.27 22.98 -11.54
CA THR A 200 5.84 22.48 -10.22
C THR A 200 4.67 21.51 -10.41
N PRO A 201 4.81 20.23 -10.06
CA PRO A 201 3.73 19.26 -10.19
C PRO A 201 2.52 19.63 -9.34
N THR A 202 1.32 19.45 -9.88
CA THR A 202 0.05 19.80 -9.22
C THR A 202 -0.85 18.61 -8.94
N VAL A 203 -0.68 17.52 -9.66
CA VAL A 203 -1.45 16.29 -9.48
C VAL A 203 -0.53 15.15 -9.09
N LEU A 204 -0.95 14.40 -8.09
CA LEU A 204 -0.23 13.24 -7.57
C LEU A 204 -1.13 12.02 -7.58
N LEU A 205 -0.65 10.91 -8.14
CA LEU A 205 -1.23 9.58 -7.94
C LEU A 205 -0.24 8.71 -7.17
N VAL A 206 -0.71 8.09 -6.09
CA VAL A 206 0.07 7.10 -5.34
C VAL A 206 -0.70 5.79 -5.30
N THR A 207 -0.04 4.71 -5.69
CA THR A 207 -0.67 3.38 -5.68
C THR A 207 -0.50 2.67 -4.36
N THR A 208 -1.40 1.72 -4.08
CA THR A 208 -1.33 0.78 -2.95
C THR A 208 -1.06 1.47 -1.60
N VAL A 209 -1.86 2.50 -1.31
CA VAL A 209 -1.77 3.23 -0.04
C VAL A 209 -2.59 2.56 1.06
N ASN A 210 -2.11 2.69 2.29
CA ASN A 210 -2.76 2.17 3.48
C ASN A 210 -3.38 3.32 4.27
N PRO A 211 -4.73 3.39 4.36
CA PRO A 211 -5.42 4.43 5.11
C PRO A 211 -5.33 4.16 6.62
N LYS A 212 -4.94 5.18 7.38
CA LYS A 212 -4.83 5.16 8.83
C LYS A 212 -5.37 6.44 9.43
N ARG A 213 -5.84 6.39 10.66
CA ARG A 213 -6.14 7.60 11.43
C ARG A 213 -4.93 7.98 12.29
N LEU A 214 -4.40 9.15 12.01
CA LEU A 214 -3.41 9.78 12.85
C LEU A 214 -4.05 11.04 13.44
N ALA A 215 -4.12 11.15 14.76
CA ALA A 215 -4.73 12.30 15.43
C ALA A 215 -6.16 12.63 14.94
N ARG A 216 -6.98 11.60 14.68
CA ARG A 216 -8.33 11.68 14.11
C ARG A 216 -8.43 12.19 12.66
N LYS A 217 -7.29 12.39 11.99
CA LYS A 217 -7.23 12.76 10.57
C LYS A 217 -6.92 11.54 9.74
N LEU A 218 -7.51 11.46 8.54
CA LEU A 218 -7.17 10.44 7.57
C LEU A 218 -5.76 10.71 7.05
N CYS A 219 -4.89 9.72 7.18
CA CYS A 219 -3.55 9.68 6.63
C CYS A 219 -3.41 8.48 5.71
N LEU A 220 -2.73 8.65 4.61
CA LEU A 220 -2.42 7.58 3.67
C LEU A 220 -0.92 7.31 3.75
N SER A 221 -0.54 6.09 4.08
CA SER A 221 0.88 5.69 4.11
C SER A 221 1.22 4.82 2.91
N SER A 222 2.38 5.08 2.30
CA SER A 222 2.91 4.24 1.23
C SER A 222 3.40 2.89 1.77
N MET A 223 3.41 1.91 0.88
CA MET A 223 3.93 0.55 1.11
C MET A 223 5.12 0.30 0.19
N SER A 224 5.82 -0.84 0.35
CA SER A 224 6.90 -1.24 -0.57
C SER A 224 6.44 -1.43 -2.02
N SER A 225 5.15 -1.70 -2.22
CA SER A 225 4.49 -1.83 -3.52
C SER A 225 4.05 -0.50 -4.12
N SER A 226 4.11 0.61 -3.38
CA SER A 226 3.60 1.90 -3.84
C SER A 226 4.45 2.51 -4.94
N ARG A 227 3.77 3.06 -5.94
CA ARG A 227 4.36 3.83 -7.04
C ARG A 227 3.81 5.23 -7.02
N VAL A 228 4.56 6.17 -7.57
CA VAL A 228 4.22 7.58 -7.63
C VAL A 228 4.18 8.04 -9.09
N PHE A 229 3.12 8.76 -9.44
CA PHE A 229 2.94 9.38 -10.75
C PHE A 229 2.53 10.83 -10.58
N LEU A 230 3.05 11.69 -11.44
CA LEU A 230 2.82 13.14 -11.42
C LEU A 230 2.17 13.60 -12.73
N ASP A 231 1.27 14.55 -12.63
CA ASP A 231 0.65 15.30 -13.74
C ASP A 231 0.26 14.42 -14.96
N GLU A 232 1.03 14.49 -16.06
CA GLU A 232 0.69 13.85 -17.34
C GLU A 232 1.27 12.43 -17.51
N GLU A 233 1.78 11.80 -16.46
CA GLU A 233 2.44 10.50 -16.59
C GLU A 233 1.48 9.34 -16.89
N VAL A 234 0.25 9.39 -16.39
CA VAL A 234 -0.76 8.34 -16.56
C VAL A 234 -2.15 8.96 -16.76
N ASP A 235 -3.07 8.19 -17.34
CA ASP A 235 -4.39 8.71 -17.71
C ASP A 235 -5.18 9.26 -16.50
N PRO A 236 -5.23 8.63 -15.33
CA PRO A 236 -5.96 9.22 -14.20
C PRO A 236 -5.41 10.56 -13.71
N THR A 237 -4.10 10.79 -13.80
CA THR A 237 -3.52 12.10 -13.44
C THR A 237 -3.83 13.15 -14.49
N LYS A 238 -3.81 12.80 -15.80
CA LYS A 238 -4.21 13.69 -16.90
C LYS A 238 -5.67 14.11 -16.79
N GLU A 239 -6.55 13.14 -16.55
CA GLU A 239 -7.99 13.38 -16.37
C GLU A 239 -8.25 14.31 -15.18
N TYR A 240 -7.59 14.06 -14.06
CA TYR A 240 -7.73 14.90 -12.87
C TYR A 240 -7.15 16.30 -13.08
N LEU A 241 -6.02 16.45 -13.78
CA LEU A 241 -5.43 17.72 -14.14
C LEU A 241 -6.36 18.53 -15.06
N THR A 242 -6.95 17.88 -16.06
CA THR A 242 -7.95 18.49 -16.95
C THR A 242 -9.17 18.95 -16.15
N TRP A 243 -9.65 18.13 -15.22
CA TRP A 243 -10.75 18.49 -14.34
C TRP A 243 -10.41 19.72 -13.47
N LEU A 244 -9.20 19.81 -12.91
CA LEU A 244 -8.76 20.97 -12.14
C LEU A 244 -8.76 22.25 -12.96
N THR A 245 -8.33 22.20 -14.22
CA THR A 245 -8.31 23.38 -15.11
C THR A 245 -9.71 23.87 -15.47
N THR A 246 -10.68 22.97 -15.56
CA THR A 246 -12.09 23.28 -15.85
C THR A 246 -12.90 23.67 -14.61
N ASN A 247 -12.38 23.40 -13.40
CA ASN A 247 -13.03 23.67 -12.12
C ASN A 247 -12.14 24.54 -11.20
N PRO A 248 -11.92 25.81 -11.49
CA PRO A 248 -11.01 26.68 -10.71
C PRO A 248 -11.39 26.81 -9.23
N SER A 249 -12.68 26.69 -8.89
CA SER A 249 -13.14 26.70 -7.50
C SER A 249 -12.63 25.51 -6.68
N ALA A 250 -12.34 24.39 -7.31
CA ALA A 250 -11.76 23.23 -6.65
C ALA A 250 -10.29 23.47 -6.25
N THR A 251 -9.59 24.35 -6.96
CA THR A 251 -8.20 24.71 -6.63
C THR A 251 -8.12 25.63 -5.40
N SER A 252 -9.13 26.45 -5.15
CA SER A 252 -9.18 27.40 -4.04
C SER A 252 -9.66 26.78 -2.72
N ALA A 253 -10.31 25.63 -2.77
CA ALA A 253 -10.68 24.87 -1.58
C ALA A 253 -9.43 24.25 -0.92
N VAL A 254 -8.57 25.10 -0.37
CA VAL A 254 -7.58 24.66 0.60
C VAL A 254 -8.40 24.30 1.83
N ASN A 255 -8.50 23.01 2.15
CA ASN A 255 -8.79 22.68 3.54
C ASN A 255 -7.66 23.33 4.35
N PRO A 256 -7.93 24.30 5.22
CA PRO A 256 -6.94 24.82 6.15
C PRO A 256 -6.77 23.78 7.27
N VAL A 257 -6.43 22.57 6.85
CA VAL A 257 -6.01 21.54 7.78
C VAL A 257 -4.56 21.91 8.07
N GLU A 258 -4.39 22.58 9.20
CA GLU A 258 -3.10 22.68 9.85
C GLU A 258 -2.36 21.36 9.66
N VAL A 259 -1.33 21.37 8.80
CA VAL A 259 -0.44 20.21 8.63
C VAL A 259 0.31 20.12 9.94
N VAL A 260 -0.23 19.32 10.86
CA VAL A 260 0.48 19.00 12.07
C VAL A 260 1.60 18.04 11.65
N LYS A 261 2.77 18.61 11.41
CA LYS A 261 3.99 17.81 11.32
C LYS A 261 4.13 17.12 12.66
N ALA A 262 3.95 15.81 12.70
CA ALA A 262 4.29 15.05 13.89
C ALA A 262 5.82 15.01 13.93
N GLU A 263 6.40 15.84 14.81
CA GLU A 263 7.84 15.81 15.07
C GLU A 263 8.16 14.53 15.82
N THR A 264 9.21 13.83 15.39
CA THR A 264 9.73 12.68 16.14
C THR A 264 10.55 13.22 17.30
N LEU A 265 10.04 13.06 18.51
CA LEU A 265 10.67 13.53 19.74
C LEU A 265 10.97 12.35 20.68
N THR A 266 11.96 12.52 21.52
CA THR A 266 12.20 11.61 22.64
C THR A 266 11.17 11.84 23.75
N ILE A 267 10.96 10.84 24.61
CA ILE A 267 10.06 10.95 25.76
C ILE A 267 10.42 12.16 26.64
N SER A 268 11.70 12.47 26.81
CA SER A 268 12.19 13.62 27.57
C SER A 268 11.79 14.95 26.94
N GLU A 269 11.88 15.08 25.62
CA GLU A 269 11.50 16.28 24.89
C GLU A 269 9.97 16.49 24.91
N ILE A 270 9.18 15.40 24.77
CA ILE A 270 7.74 15.46 24.93
C ILE A 270 7.36 15.91 26.36
N ALA A 271 8.02 15.38 27.37
CA ALA A 271 7.80 15.77 28.76
C ALA A 271 8.18 17.25 29.03
N ALA A 272 9.26 17.74 28.42
CA ALA A 272 9.67 19.15 28.50
C ALA A 272 8.62 20.05 27.81
N PHE A 273 8.12 19.67 26.63
CA PHE A 273 7.08 20.40 25.92
C PHE A 273 5.80 20.51 26.75
N ILE A 274 5.33 19.40 27.33
CA ILE A 274 4.13 19.38 28.19
C ILE A 274 4.27 20.34 29.38
N LYS A 275 5.46 20.47 29.94
CA LYS A 275 5.74 21.37 31.07
C LYS A 275 5.85 22.84 30.70
N SER A 276 6.26 23.14 29.45
CA SER A 276 6.62 24.49 29.02
C SER A 276 5.47 25.27 28.35
N GLN A 277 4.41 24.59 27.89
CA GLN A 277 3.34 25.21 27.11
C GLN A 277 1.99 25.19 27.85
N PRO A 278 1.22 26.28 27.80
CA PRO A 278 -0.19 26.22 28.20
C PRO A 278 -0.93 25.26 27.27
N ALA A 279 -1.91 24.54 27.81
CA ALA A 279 -2.63 23.41 27.19
C ALA A 279 -2.98 23.63 25.71
N LYS A 280 -2.06 23.27 24.82
CA LYS A 280 -2.28 23.13 23.37
C LYS A 280 -2.29 21.65 23.04
N ILE A 281 -3.18 21.26 22.13
CA ILE A 281 -3.20 19.92 21.59
C ILE A 281 -2.02 19.83 20.61
N ALA A 282 -1.04 19.00 20.91
CA ALA A 282 0.09 18.70 20.04
C ALA A 282 0.22 17.17 19.86
N TYR A 283 0.77 16.77 18.73
CA TYR A 283 0.97 15.38 18.38
C TYR A 283 2.44 15.15 18.07
N PHE A 284 3.00 14.08 18.63
CA PHE A 284 4.39 13.71 18.46
C PHE A 284 4.49 12.23 18.15
N ASP A 285 5.41 11.87 17.26
CA ASP A 285 5.88 10.50 17.10
C ASP A 285 7.02 10.24 18.07
N CYS A 286 7.00 9.11 18.75
CA CYS A 286 8.06 8.72 19.67
C CYS A 286 8.50 7.28 19.38
N ILE A 287 9.81 7.09 19.23
CA ILE A 287 10.43 5.77 19.22
C ILE A 287 10.99 5.51 20.61
N ALA A 288 10.41 4.57 21.33
CA ALA A 288 10.81 4.22 22.68
C ALA A 288 11.08 2.72 22.82
N THR A 289 11.99 2.38 23.72
CA THR A 289 12.22 1.00 24.17
C THR A 289 11.37 0.75 25.40
N ILE A 290 10.68 -0.40 25.43
CA ILE A 290 10.00 -0.85 26.64
C ILE A 290 11.05 -1.51 27.52
N ASP A 291 11.40 -0.85 28.63
CA ASP A 291 12.40 -1.34 29.58
C ASP A 291 11.79 -2.34 30.56
N ASP A 292 10.54 -2.12 30.98
CA ASP A 292 9.86 -2.97 31.95
C ASP A 292 8.34 -2.96 31.74
N VAL A 293 7.69 -4.06 32.08
CA VAL A 293 6.24 -4.21 32.14
C VAL A 293 5.85 -4.59 33.56
N LYS A 294 5.19 -3.69 34.28
CA LYS A 294 4.69 -3.99 35.63
C LYS A 294 3.74 -5.17 35.59
N LEU A 295 4.19 -6.32 36.04
CA LEU A 295 3.35 -7.50 36.25
C LEU A 295 2.38 -7.22 37.40
N GLY A 296 1.07 -7.48 37.17
CA GLY A 296 0.03 -7.28 38.20
C GLY A 296 -0.78 -5.99 38.06
N SER A 297 -0.44 -5.09 37.13
CA SER A 297 -1.35 -4.02 36.66
C SER A 297 -2.14 -4.48 35.44
N GLU A 298 -3.44 -4.16 35.40
CA GLU A 298 -4.24 -4.40 34.18
C GLU A 298 -3.64 -3.59 33.03
N TRP A 299 -2.99 -4.26 32.07
CA TRP A 299 -2.38 -3.65 30.87
C TRP A 299 -3.42 -3.34 29.79
N TYR A 300 -4.67 -3.68 30.03
CA TYR A 300 -5.82 -3.36 29.20
C TYR A 300 -6.93 -2.75 30.06
N TYR A 301 -7.80 -2.01 29.44
CA TYR A 301 -9.00 -1.50 30.09
C TYR A 301 -10.25 -1.80 29.25
N ILE A 302 -11.38 -1.82 29.90
CA ILE A 302 -12.66 -2.03 29.25
C ILE A 302 -13.23 -0.66 28.85
N ALA A 303 -13.51 -0.48 27.55
CA ALA A 303 -14.03 0.75 26.99
C ALA A 303 -15.46 0.57 26.48
N CYS A 304 -16.23 1.65 26.49
CA CYS A 304 -17.54 1.72 25.87
C CYS A 304 -17.45 1.48 24.36
N LYS A 305 -18.27 0.60 23.83
CA LYS A 305 -18.30 0.30 22.39
C LYS A 305 -18.65 1.52 21.56
N ASP A 306 -19.52 2.41 22.06
CA ASP A 306 -20.05 3.54 21.31
C ASP A 306 -19.13 4.77 21.32
N CYS A 307 -18.60 5.15 22.50
CA CYS A 307 -17.79 6.37 22.66
C CYS A 307 -16.32 6.13 23.02
N GLN A 308 -15.94 4.86 23.23
CA GLN A 308 -14.57 4.41 23.52
C GLN A 308 -13.96 4.97 24.83
N THR A 309 -14.77 5.55 25.68
CA THR A 309 -14.38 6.00 27.02
C THR A 309 -14.23 4.81 27.94
N LYS A 310 -13.23 4.82 28.84
CA LYS A 310 -13.05 3.79 29.87
C LYS A 310 -14.31 3.64 30.69
N LEU A 311 -14.80 2.40 30.84
CA LEU A 311 -15.97 2.10 31.62
C LEU A 311 -15.64 1.98 33.10
N ASN A 312 -16.54 2.42 33.94
CA ASN A 312 -16.51 2.18 35.38
C ASN A 312 -17.25 0.87 35.69
N ARG A 313 -16.77 0.12 36.65
CA ARG A 313 -17.48 -1.06 37.15
C ARG A 313 -18.51 -0.63 38.17
N GLY A 314 -19.78 -0.87 37.89
CA GLY A 314 -20.87 -0.88 38.86
C GLY A 314 -20.97 -2.24 39.58
N PRO A 315 -21.89 -2.39 40.52
CA PRO A 315 -22.05 -3.64 41.29
C PRO A 315 -22.37 -4.87 40.40
N THR A 316 -23.11 -4.68 39.31
CA THR A 316 -23.53 -5.72 38.38
C THR A 316 -23.41 -5.35 36.92
N THR A 317 -23.07 -4.10 36.61
CA THR A 317 -23.08 -3.54 35.24
C THR A 317 -21.83 -2.72 34.97
N LEU A 318 -21.62 -2.37 33.68
CA LEU A 318 -20.58 -1.47 33.25
C LEU A 318 -21.18 -0.10 32.91
N ILE A 319 -20.68 0.94 33.55
CA ILE A 319 -21.21 2.31 33.44
C ILE A 319 -20.28 3.13 32.57
N CYS A 320 -20.86 3.76 31.53
CA CYS A 320 -20.14 4.72 30.72
C CYS A 320 -20.36 6.15 31.22
N PRO A 321 -19.33 6.82 31.79
CA PRO A 321 -19.50 8.16 32.34
C PRO A 321 -19.73 9.24 31.27
N LYS A 322 -19.43 8.94 30.00
CA LYS A 322 -19.60 9.87 28.89
C LYS A 322 -20.95 9.74 28.20
N CYS A 323 -21.47 8.52 28.07
CA CYS A 323 -22.76 8.26 27.46
C CYS A 323 -23.92 8.27 28.47
N ASP A 324 -23.61 8.37 29.76
CA ASP A 324 -24.55 8.25 30.88
C ASP A 324 -25.36 6.94 30.82
N ASN A 325 -24.71 5.87 30.37
CA ASN A 325 -25.32 4.56 30.16
C ASN A 325 -24.85 3.59 31.25
N GLU A 326 -25.79 3.15 32.09
CA GLU A 326 -25.54 2.23 33.20
C GLU A 326 -25.41 0.75 32.78
N ASN A 327 -25.66 0.44 31.49
CA ASN A 327 -25.54 -0.88 30.88
C ASN A 327 -24.74 -0.82 29.58
N ALA A 328 -23.58 -0.18 29.60
CA ALA A 328 -22.77 0.02 28.44
C ALA A 328 -22.17 -1.29 27.88
N SER A 329 -22.29 -1.48 26.57
CA SER A 329 -21.58 -2.54 25.86
C SER A 329 -20.09 -2.28 25.87
N ALA A 330 -19.26 -3.30 26.15
CA ALA A 330 -17.83 -3.17 26.38
C ALA A 330 -16.99 -3.78 25.26
N ILE A 331 -15.84 -3.16 25.03
CA ILE A 331 -14.73 -3.72 24.24
C ILE A 331 -13.44 -3.62 25.06
N ALA A 332 -12.54 -4.60 24.92
CA ALA A 332 -11.19 -4.51 25.50
C ALA A 332 -10.30 -3.62 24.63
N LYS A 333 -9.51 -2.72 25.25
CA LYS A 333 -8.54 -1.85 24.61
C LYS A 333 -7.20 -1.89 25.31
#